data_607f76eb2562d58a7103d5b284d57e44
#
_entry.id   607f76eb2562d58a7103d5b284d57e44
#
_cell.length_a   1.000
_cell.length_b   1.000
_cell.length_c   1.000
_cell.angle_alpha   90.00
_cell.angle_beta   90.00
_cell.angle_gamma   90.00
#
_symmetry.space_group_name_H-M   'P 1'
#
loop_
_entity.id
_entity.type
_entity.pdbx_description
1 polymer ?
#
loop_
_entity_poly.entity_id
_entity_poly.type
_entity_poly.pdbx_seq_one_letter_code
_entity_poly.pdbx_strand_id
1 'polypeptide(L)'
;MKKILAYLIILLALVSSALFATSSVFSQDATDESAIDILKEKVADKVEELRQKNNKAISGFVQSNENNVIKIKTNAAEEYQVKLDPDLTKYFQIAGTTKKEIKSENIIADDYIIVTGVVTDKTISANAVFVDENFLVLTGRVSEVDKDNFSITVVTTAKEEITLDIETATKQSIVNIETVEIESTGFSKIKEGDTIHFVVKKTPEITDNTYTAKKLLLIPQEYFIK
;
A
#
# COMPACT_ATOMS: atom_id res chain seq x y z
N MET A 1 -95.02 -10.01 29.16
CA MET A 1 -94.15 -8.85 29.06
C MET A 1 -92.92 -8.95 30.03
N LYS A 2 -93.04 -9.33 31.28
CA LYS A 2 -91.95 -9.40 32.28
C LYS A 2 -90.84 -10.37 31.94
N LYS A 3 -91.13 -11.55 31.26
CA LYS A 3 -90.14 -12.53 30.90
C LYS A 3 -89.25 -12.09 29.70
N ILE A 4 -89.79 -11.33 28.77
CA ILE A 4 -89.05 -10.79 27.62
C ILE A 4 -88.02 -9.74 28.04
N LEU A 5 -88.40 -8.90 29.05
CA LEU A 5 -87.55 -7.90 29.60
C LEU A 5 -86.34 -8.49 30.33
N ALA A 6 -86.53 -9.66 31.01
CA ALA A 6 -85.43 -10.36 31.71
C ALA A 6 -84.41 -10.96 30.74
N TYR A 7 -84.84 -11.52 29.59
CA TYR A 7 -83.94 -12.01 28.56
C TYR A 7 -83.17 -10.87 27.86
N LEU A 8 -83.81 -9.72 27.70
CA LEU A 8 -83.12 -8.56 27.10
C LEU A 8 -82.02 -8.01 27.98
N ILE A 9 -82.21 -8.02 29.32
CA ILE A 9 -81.21 -7.57 30.30
C ILE A 9 -80.06 -8.60 30.38
N ILE A 10 -80.31 -9.90 30.29
CA ILE A 10 -79.30 -10.94 30.28
C ILE A 10 -78.48 -10.89 28.98
N LEU A 11 -79.13 -10.64 27.85
CA LEU A 11 -78.43 -10.48 26.56
C LEU A 11 -77.55 -9.22 26.53
N LEU A 12 -77.99 -8.14 27.15
CA LEU A 12 -77.22 -6.90 27.24
C LEU A 12 -75.99 -7.04 28.19
N ALA A 13 -76.11 -7.86 29.25
CA ALA A 13 -75.01 -8.18 30.15
C ALA A 13 -73.93 -9.07 29.52
N LEU A 14 -74.33 -9.96 28.61
CA LEU A 14 -73.42 -10.86 27.89
C LEU A 14 -72.61 -10.12 26.78
N VAL A 15 -73.19 -9.07 26.20
CA VAL A 15 -72.49 -8.25 25.19
C VAL A 15 -71.49 -7.29 25.84
N SER A 16 -71.73 -6.86 27.08
CA SER A 16 -70.81 -5.96 27.77
C SER A 16 -69.53 -6.66 28.30
N SER A 17 -69.55 -8.00 28.50
CA SER A 17 -68.40 -8.76 28.93
C SER A 17 -67.40 -9.09 27.81
N ALA A 18 -67.82 -8.97 26.54
CA ALA A 18 -66.97 -9.20 25.38
C ALA A 18 -66.11 -8.00 24.94
N LEU A 19 -66.35 -6.80 25.50
CA LEU A 19 -65.65 -5.56 25.14
C LEU A 19 -64.46 -5.24 26.06
N PHE A 20 -64.21 -6.03 27.11
CA PHE A 20 -63.04 -5.77 28.02
C PHE A 20 -61.86 -6.73 27.83
N ALA A 21 -61.88 -7.57 26.80
CA ALA A 21 -60.79 -8.57 26.57
C ALA A 21 -59.80 -8.20 25.43
N THR A 22 -59.77 -6.93 24.97
CA THR A 22 -58.89 -6.51 23.88
C THR A 22 -57.94 -5.35 24.22
N SER A 23 -57.41 -5.32 25.43
CA SER A 23 -56.40 -4.31 25.81
C SER A 23 -55.18 -4.88 26.50
N SER A 24 -54.64 -5.99 25.98
CA SER A 24 -53.32 -6.48 26.46
C SER A 24 -52.47 -7.09 25.37
N VAL A 25 -52.50 -6.57 24.17
CA VAL A 25 -51.59 -7.00 23.04
C VAL A 25 -50.77 -5.83 22.50
N PHE A 26 -50.63 -4.75 23.24
CA PHE A 26 -49.75 -3.64 22.83
C PHE A 26 -48.69 -3.33 23.92
N SER A 27 -47.87 -4.31 24.23
CA SER A 27 -46.70 -4.08 25.10
C SER A 27 -45.51 -5.00 24.79
N GLN A 28 -45.45 -5.51 23.55
CA GLN A 28 -44.34 -6.37 23.11
C GLN A 28 -43.39 -5.67 22.12
N ASP A 29 -43.78 -4.55 21.51
CA ASP A 29 -42.94 -3.87 20.51
C ASP A 29 -41.80 -3.04 21.15
N ALA A 30 -41.94 -2.51 22.32
CA ALA A 30 -40.90 -1.69 22.94
C ALA A 30 -39.75 -2.53 23.53
N THR A 31 -40.00 -3.82 23.83
CA THR A 31 -38.98 -4.73 24.37
C THR A 31 -38.13 -5.36 23.27
N ASP A 32 -38.73 -5.59 22.09
CA ASP A 32 -38.04 -6.16 20.94
C ASP A 32 -37.10 -5.11 20.28
N GLU A 33 -37.51 -3.87 20.19
CA GLU A 33 -36.70 -2.81 19.59
C GLU A 33 -35.44 -2.53 20.44
N SER A 34 -35.59 -2.49 21.75
CA SER A 34 -34.46 -2.39 22.70
C SER A 34 -33.53 -3.62 22.66
N ALA A 35 -34.09 -4.81 22.53
CA ALA A 35 -33.30 -6.04 22.39
C ALA A 35 -32.55 -6.13 21.06
N ILE A 36 -33.17 -5.63 19.97
CA ILE A 36 -32.55 -5.54 18.64
C ILE A 36 -31.41 -4.52 18.66
N ASP A 37 -31.57 -3.38 19.29
CA ASP A 37 -30.51 -2.36 19.38
C ASP A 37 -29.33 -2.83 20.22
N ILE A 38 -29.56 -3.49 21.35
CA ILE A 38 -28.50 -4.11 22.15
C ILE A 38 -27.79 -5.22 21.36
N LEU A 39 -28.52 -5.98 20.53
CA LEU A 39 -27.92 -7.00 19.69
C LEU A 39 -27.07 -6.39 18.57
N LYS A 40 -27.55 -5.32 17.93
CA LYS A 40 -26.79 -4.55 16.92
C LYS A 40 -25.49 -4.00 17.51
N GLU A 41 -25.55 -3.40 18.69
CA GLU A 41 -24.38 -2.87 19.39
C GLU A 41 -23.37 -3.98 19.70
N LYS A 42 -23.82 -5.10 20.30
CA LYS A 42 -22.93 -6.25 20.56
C LYS A 42 -22.33 -6.86 19.30
N VAL A 43 -23.10 -6.91 18.20
CA VAL A 43 -22.58 -7.38 16.91
C VAL A 43 -21.55 -6.39 16.35
N ALA A 44 -21.82 -5.08 16.43
CA ALA A 44 -20.89 -4.05 16.00
C ALA A 44 -19.57 -4.11 16.80
N ASP A 45 -19.65 -4.23 18.14
CA ASP A 45 -18.49 -4.38 19.01
C ASP A 45 -17.69 -5.64 18.70
N LYS A 46 -18.38 -6.76 18.44
CA LYS A 46 -17.70 -8.02 18.10
C LYS A 46 -17.06 -7.99 16.73
N VAL A 47 -17.69 -7.34 15.76
CA VAL A 47 -17.12 -7.10 14.44
C VAL A 47 -15.89 -6.22 14.53
N GLU A 48 -15.91 -5.16 15.34
CA GLU A 48 -14.77 -4.28 15.53
C GLU A 48 -13.62 -5.00 16.24
N GLU A 49 -13.89 -5.78 17.30
CA GLU A 49 -12.90 -6.63 17.97
C GLU A 49 -12.23 -7.60 16.96
N LEU A 50 -13.02 -8.26 16.11
CA LEU A 50 -12.51 -9.19 15.10
C LEU A 50 -11.70 -8.46 14.02
N ARG A 51 -12.12 -7.26 13.61
CA ARG A 51 -11.36 -6.42 12.67
C ARG A 51 -10.01 -6.02 13.27
N GLN A 52 -9.98 -5.55 14.50
CA GLN A 52 -8.74 -5.18 15.20
C GLN A 52 -7.80 -6.38 15.35
N LYS A 53 -8.33 -7.54 15.71
CA LYS A 53 -7.54 -8.78 15.83
C LYS A 53 -6.96 -9.26 14.51
N ASN A 54 -7.69 -9.10 13.41
CA ASN A 54 -7.29 -9.56 12.08
C ASN A 54 -6.63 -8.45 11.23
N ASN A 55 -6.61 -7.20 11.72
CA ASN A 55 -5.93 -6.11 11.04
C ASN A 55 -4.42 -6.28 11.19
N LYS A 56 -3.75 -6.51 10.08
CA LYS A 56 -2.30 -6.79 10.02
C LYS A 56 -1.66 -5.95 8.94
N ALA A 57 -0.34 -5.87 9.01
CA ALA A 57 0.50 -5.35 7.93
C ALA A 57 1.25 -6.53 7.30
N ILE A 58 1.14 -6.65 5.98
CA ILE A 58 1.87 -7.65 5.19
C ILE A 58 2.64 -6.91 4.10
N SER A 59 3.87 -7.31 3.87
CA SER A 59 4.72 -6.71 2.85
C SER A 59 5.23 -7.73 1.85
N GLY A 60 5.48 -7.27 0.63
CA GLY A 60 5.98 -8.10 -0.44
C GLY A 60 6.16 -7.34 -1.74
N PHE A 61 6.68 -8.04 -2.73
CA PHE A 61 6.83 -7.53 -4.09
C PHE A 61 5.57 -7.74 -4.90
N VAL A 62 5.16 -6.71 -5.62
CA VAL A 62 4.01 -6.75 -6.54
C VAL A 62 4.34 -7.67 -7.71
N GLN A 63 3.47 -8.64 -7.97
CA GLN A 63 3.54 -9.49 -9.15
C GLN A 63 2.63 -9.00 -10.27
N SER A 64 1.45 -8.52 -9.90
CA SER A 64 0.47 -7.91 -10.83
C SER A 64 -0.45 -6.97 -10.07
N ASN A 65 -0.98 -5.98 -10.80
CA ASN A 65 -1.99 -5.02 -10.32
C ASN A 65 -3.08 -4.90 -11.38
N GLU A 66 -4.16 -5.67 -11.23
CA GLU A 66 -5.23 -5.76 -12.22
C GLU A 66 -6.59 -5.88 -11.52
N ASN A 67 -7.62 -5.27 -12.08
CA ASN A 67 -9.01 -5.43 -11.65
C ASN A 67 -9.24 -5.20 -10.14
N ASN A 68 -8.61 -4.17 -9.56
CA ASN A 68 -8.66 -3.87 -8.13
C ASN A 68 -8.11 -4.99 -7.24
N VAL A 69 -7.22 -5.81 -7.78
CA VAL A 69 -6.50 -6.84 -7.03
C VAL A 69 -5.00 -6.74 -7.31
N ILE A 70 -4.22 -6.54 -6.27
CA ILE A 70 -2.76 -6.66 -6.35
C ILE A 70 -2.36 -8.05 -5.85
N LYS A 71 -1.58 -8.77 -6.64
CA LYS A 71 -0.91 -9.99 -6.17
C LYS A 71 0.47 -9.63 -5.67
N ILE A 72 0.80 -10.06 -4.47
CA ILE A 72 2.12 -9.85 -3.87
C ILE A 72 2.76 -11.18 -3.50
N LYS A 73 4.09 -11.19 -3.56
CA LYS A 73 4.92 -12.27 -3.05
C LYS A 73 5.78 -11.75 -1.91
N THR A 74 5.64 -12.36 -0.74
CA THR A 74 6.42 -11.99 0.44
C THR A 74 7.86 -12.52 0.36
N ASN A 75 8.75 -12.03 1.22
CA ASN A 75 10.12 -12.54 1.34
C ASN A 75 10.18 -14.04 1.74
N ALA A 76 9.12 -14.55 2.39
CA ALA A 76 8.97 -15.97 2.70
C ALA A 76 8.43 -16.80 1.51
N ALA A 77 8.38 -16.22 0.31
CA ALA A 77 7.83 -16.80 -0.90
C ALA A 77 6.33 -17.17 -0.83
N GLU A 78 5.60 -16.59 0.12
CA GLU A 78 4.15 -16.72 0.21
C GLU A 78 3.45 -15.71 -0.69
N GLU A 79 2.38 -16.15 -1.34
CA GLU A 79 1.56 -15.30 -2.21
C GLU A 79 0.29 -14.85 -1.50
N TYR A 80 -0.04 -13.57 -1.64
CA TYR A 80 -1.27 -12.95 -1.13
C TYR A 80 -1.99 -12.19 -2.23
N GLN A 81 -3.32 -12.18 -2.13
CA GLN A 81 -4.19 -11.33 -2.96
C GLN A 81 -4.66 -10.14 -2.13
N VAL A 82 -4.33 -8.95 -2.57
CA VAL A 82 -4.74 -7.70 -1.96
C VAL A 82 -5.94 -7.16 -2.71
N LYS A 83 -7.12 -7.22 -2.09
CA LYS A 83 -8.35 -6.63 -2.61
C LYS A 83 -8.37 -5.15 -2.27
N LEU A 84 -8.51 -4.33 -3.30
CA LEU A 84 -8.58 -2.88 -3.22
C LEU A 84 -10.05 -2.45 -3.30
N ASP A 85 -10.44 -1.57 -2.39
CA ASP A 85 -11.72 -0.89 -2.46
C ASP A 85 -11.49 0.49 -3.08
N PRO A 86 -12.10 0.84 -4.23
CA PRO A 86 -11.85 2.11 -4.92
C PRO A 86 -12.13 3.35 -4.07
N ASP A 87 -13.08 3.26 -3.13
CA ASP A 87 -13.53 4.38 -2.33
C ASP A 87 -12.84 4.45 -0.95
N LEU A 88 -12.38 3.31 -0.43
CA LEU A 88 -11.88 3.19 0.94
C LEU A 88 -10.38 2.97 1.03
N THR A 89 -9.76 2.29 0.05
CA THR A 89 -8.32 2.00 0.08
C THR A 89 -7.52 3.27 -0.24
N LYS A 90 -6.55 3.60 0.62
CA LYS A 90 -5.64 4.72 0.43
C LYS A 90 -4.27 4.25 -0.04
N TYR A 91 -3.63 5.03 -0.91
CA TYR A 91 -2.35 4.67 -1.52
C TYR A 91 -1.33 5.76 -1.24
N PHE A 92 -0.15 5.37 -0.78
CA PHE A 92 0.91 6.29 -0.42
C PHE A 92 2.25 5.79 -0.94
N GLN A 93 3.06 6.70 -1.47
CA GLN A 93 4.47 6.46 -1.66
C GLN A 93 5.22 6.98 -0.45
N ILE A 94 6.13 6.19 0.09
CA ILE A 94 7.02 6.55 1.21
C ILE A 94 8.44 6.71 0.69
N ALA A 95 9.09 7.78 1.18
CA ALA A 95 10.48 8.11 0.87
C ALA A 95 11.15 8.61 2.15
N GLY A 96 11.86 7.72 2.84
CA GLY A 96 12.38 8.00 4.17
C GLY A 96 11.25 8.36 5.16
N THR A 97 11.21 9.61 5.62
CA THR A 97 10.18 10.12 6.55
C THR A 97 9.01 10.83 5.84
N THR A 98 9.06 10.97 4.53
CA THR A 98 8.02 11.65 3.76
C THR A 98 7.01 10.67 3.22
N LYS A 99 5.76 11.11 3.16
CA LYS A 99 4.63 10.35 2.63
C LYS A 99 3.90 11.21 1.61
N LYS A 100 3.69 10.68 0.39
CA LYS A 100 2.94 11.32 -0.70
C LYS A 100 1.78 10.41 -1.09
N GLU A 101 0.59 10.97 -1.23
CA GLU A 101 -0.55 10.23 -1.78
C GLU A 101 -0.36 9.99 -3.28
N ILE A 102 -0.65 8.78 -3.72
CA ILE A 102 -0.54 8.34 -5.12
C ILE A 102 -1.86 7.66 -5.54
N LYS A 103 -1.95 7.24 -6.79
CA LYS A 103 -3.07 6.42 -7.29
C LYS A 103 -2.66 4.95 -7.37
N SER A 104 -3.63 4.05 -7.38
CA SER A 104 -3.39 2.60 -7.54
C SER A 104 -2.65 2.27 -8.84
N GLU A 105 -2.87 3.03 -9.91
CA GLU A 105 -2.22 2.85 -11.22
C GLU A 105 -0.70 3.10 -11.18
N ASN A 106 -0.22 3.84 -10.18
CA ASN A 106 1.21 4.08 -9.99
C ASN A 106 1.95 2.89 -9.34
N ILE A 107 1.22 1.85 -8.93
CA ILE A 107 1.78 0.64 -8.34
C ILE A 107 2.03 -0.36 -9.47
N ILE A 108 3.28 -0.67 -9.71
CA ILE A 108 3.70 -1.54 -10.82
C ILE A 108 4.32 -2.85 -10.32
N ALA A 109 4.53 -3.78 -11.24
CA ALA A 109 5.25 -5.01 -10.94
C ALA A 109 6.66 -4.72 -10.40
N ASP A 110 7.12 -5.56 -9.49
CA ASP A 110 8.38 -5.47 -8.74
C ASP A 110 8.47 -4.29 -7.74
N ASP A 111 7.42 -3.50 -7.56
CA ASP A 111 7.38 -2.56 -6.43
C ASP A 111 7.32 -3.33 -5.12
N TYR A 112 8.03 -2.83 -4.10
CA TYR A 112 7.90 -3.32 -2.74
C TYR A 112 6.82 -2.54 -2.02
N ILE A 113 5.78 -3.24 -1.57
CA ILE A 113 4.65 -2.60 -0.89
C ILE A 113 4.41 -3.18 0.50
N ILE A 114 3.87 -2.34 1.36
CA ILE A 114 3.36 -2.69 2.67
C ILE A 114 1.85 -2.45 2.63
N VAL A 115 1.07 -3.48 2.87
CA VAL A 115 -0.40 -3.42 2.86
C VAL A 115 -0.90 -3.57 4.27
N THR A 116 -1.73 -2.63 4.72
CA THR A 116 -2.46 -2.74 5.98
C THR A 116 -3.92 -3.06 5.71
N GLY A 117 -4.49 -3.99 6.44
CA GLY A 117 -5.87 -4.38 6.26
C GLY A 117 -6.25 -5.67 7.00
N VAL A 118 -7.47 -6.11 6.78
CA VAL A 118 -7.99 -7.35 7.36
C VAL A 118 -7.50 -8.54 6.55
N VAL A 119 -6.79 -9.43 7.20
CA VAL A 119 -6.24 -10.64 6.57
C VAL A 119 -7.13 -11.84 6.87
N THR A 120 -7.59 -12.49 5.81
CA THR A 120 -8.33 -13.75 5.88
C THR A 120 -7.67 -14.75 4.94
N ASP A 121 -7.07 -15.78 5.50
CA ASP A 121 -6.25 -16.75 4.76
C ASP A 121 -5.13 -16.07 3.96
N LYS A 122 -5.16 -16.14 2.65
CA LYS A 122 -4.21 -15.50 1.71
C LYS A 122 -4.80 -14.25 1.03
N THR A 123 -5.88 -13.70 1.57
CA THR A 123 -6.53 -12.50 1.05
C THR A 123 -6.43 -11.36 2.07
N ILE A 124 -6.08 -10.17 1.60
CA ILE A 124 -6.00 -8.95 2.38
C ILE A 124 -7.05 -7.97 1.83
N SER A 125 -8.03 -7.59 2.65
CA SER A 125 -8.90 -6.45 2.34
C SER A 125 -8.17 -5.18 2.77
N ALA A 126 -7.64 -4.43 1.81
CA ALA A 126 -6.70 -3.35 2.08
C ALA A 126 -7.39 -2.08 2.60
N ASN A 127 -6.89 -1.54 3.71
CA ASN A 127 -7.21 -0.19 4.19
C ASN A 127 -6.25 0.84 3.60
N ALA A 128 -4.95 0.52 3.59
CA ALA A 128 -3.93 1.36 2.97
C ALA A 128 -2.81 0.52 2.37
N VAL A 129 -2.26 1.03 1.28
CA VAL A 129 -1.10 0.49 0.57
C VAL A 129 0.00 1.54 0.60
N PHE A 130 1.18 1.16 1.09
CA PHE A 130 2.37 1.99 1.11
C PHE A 130 3.37 1.39 0.13
N VAL A 131 3.76 2.17 -0.87
CA VAL A 131 4.79 1.80 -1.85
C VAL A 131 6.11 2.38 -1.35
N ASP A 132 7.10 1.54 -1.14
CA ASP A 132 8.44 2.01 -0.79
C ASP A 132 9.20 2.44 -2.04
N GLU A 133 10.19 3.32 -1.87
CA GLU A 133 11.07 3.68 -2.97
C GLU A 133 11.89 2.47 -3.39
N ASN A 134 11.81 2.14 -4.67
CA ASN A 134 12.59 1.05 -5.25
C ASN A 134 13.84 1.61 -5.94
N PHE A 135 14.98 1.00 -5.69
CA PHE A 135 16.25 1.43 -6.25
C PHE A 135 16.89 0.32 -7.09
N LEU A 136 17.48 0.72 -8.20
CA LEU A 136 18.36 -0.13 -9.00
C LEU A 136 19.80 0.16 -8.60
N VAL A 137 20.55 -0.90 -8.37
CA VAL A 137 21.99 -0.85 -8.09
C VAL A 137 22.72 -1.49 -9.25
N LEU A 138 23.46 -0.69 -10.00
CA LEU A 138 24.07 -1.10 -11.24
C LEU A 138 25.57 -0.77 -11.23
N THR A 139 26.30 -1.44 -12.12
CA THR A 139 27.72 -1.19 -12.37
C THR A 139 27.96 -1.09 -13.87
N GLY A 140 28.81 -0.18 -14.26
CA GLY A 140 29.17 0.00 -15.66
C GLY A 140 30.43 0.80 -15.84
N ARG A 141 30.81 0.99 -17.10
CA ARG A 141 31.97 1.80 -17.49
C ARG A 141 31.48 3.10 -18.11
N VAL A 142 32.07 4.22 -17.72
CA VAL A 142 31.80 5.53 -18.29
C VAL A 142 32.28 5.55 -19.73
N SER A 143 31.37 5.80 -20.67
CA SER A 143 31.66 5.94 -22.09
C SER A 143 31.75 7.41 -22.51
N GLU A 144 31.02 8.30 -21.84
CA GLU A 144 31.00 9.73 -22.17
C GLU A 144 30.76 10.57 -20.88
N VAL A 145 31.33 11.78 -20.85
CA VAL A 145 31.14 12.74 -19.76
C VAL A 145 30.71 14.09 -20.34
N ASP A 146 29.46 14.46 -20.16
CA ASP A 146 28.91 15.76 -20.52
C ASP A 146 29.03 16.73 -19.34
N LYS A 147 29.98 17.65 -19.44
CA LYS A 147 30.28 18.62 -18.39
C LYS A 147 29.30 19.79 -18.36
N ASP A 148 28.66 20.07 -19.48
CA ASP A 148 27.74 21.20 -19.59
C ASP A 148 26.38 20.87 -18.97
N ASN A 149 25.94 19.62 -19.08
CA ASN A 149 24.68 19.13 -18.54
C ASN A 149 24.85 18.34 -17.22
N PHE A 150 26.07 18.16 -16.72
CA PHE A 150 26.36 17.32 -15.55
C PHE A 150 25.81 15.91 -15.66
N SER A 151 25.96 15.32 -16.83
CA SER A 151 25.53 13.94 -17.08
C SER A 151 26.69 13.06 -17.56
N ILE A 152 26.55 11.77 -17.39
CA ILE A 152 27.48 10.77 -17.88
C ILE A 152 26.71 9.65 -18.58
N THR A 153 27.31 9.11 -19.64
CA THR A 153 26.81 7.90 -20.28
C THR A 153 27.61 6.71 -19.78
N VAL A 154 26.92 5.63 -19.44
CA VAL A 154 27.51 4.45 -18.83
C VAL A 154 27.04 3.21 -19.61
N VAL A 155 27.98 2.38 -20.01
CA VAL A 155 27.70 1.04 -20.52
C VAL A 155 27.74 0.06 -19.35
N THR A 156 26.58 -0.52 -19.04
CA THR A 156 26.43 -1.47 -17.93
C THR A 156 27.04 -2.83 -18.24
N THR A 157 27.16 -3.68 -17.22
CA THR A 157 27.60 -5.08 -17.40
C THR A 157 26.65 -5.89 -18.28
N ALA A 158 25.38 -5.50 -18.38
CA ALA A 158 24.39 -6.08 -19.29
C ALA A 158 24.51 -5.55 -20.73
N LYS A 159 25.49 -4.66 -21.01
CA LYS A 159 25.70 -3.95 -22.28
C LYS A 159 24.58 -2.98 -22.65
N GLU A 160 23.86 -2.51 -21.70
CA GLU A 160 22.87 -1.45 -21.83
C GLU A 160 23.54 -0.10 -21.65
N GLU A 161 23.18 0.85 -22.49
CA GLU A 161 23.62 2.24 -22.38
C GLU A 161 22.62 3.02 -21.54
N ILE A 162 23.14 3.67 -20.50
CA ILE A 162 22.35 4.43 -19.52
C ILE A 162 22.95 5.82 -19.37
N THR A 163 22.12 6.85 -19.42
CA THR A 163 22.48 8.21 -19.08
C THR A 163 22.18 8.49 -17.61
N LEU A 164 23.15 9.02 -16.89
CA LEU A 164 23.02 9.38 -15.47
C LEU A 164 23.16 10.88 -15.31
N ASP A 165 22.10 11.53 -14.83
CA ASP A 165 22.13 12.90 -14.38
C ASP A 165 22.72 12.98 -12.97
N ILE A 166 23.73 13.83 -12.78
CA ILE A 166 24.43 14.01 -11.53
C ILE A 166 24.02 15.34 -10.91
N GLU A 167 23.14 15.28 -9.96
CA GLU A 167 22.62 16.44 -9.25
C GLU A 167 23.50 16.82 -8.04
N THR A 168 23.28 18.01 -7.51
CA THR A 168 23.95 18.49 -6.26
C THR A 168 23.69 17.57 -5.07
N ALA A 169 22.53 16.88 -5.06
CA ALA A 169 22.15 15.94 -4.02
C ALA A 169 22.76 14.54 -4.21
N THR A 170 23.38 14.27 -5.36
CA THR A 170 24.01 12.98 -5.65
C THR A 170 25.24 12.78 -4.75
N LYS A 171 25.24 11.71 -3.94
CA LYS A 171 26.41 11.34 -3.13
C LYS A 171 27.48 10.71 -4.01
N GLN A 172 28.61 11.39 -4.15
CA GLN A 172 29.71 10.96 -5.00
C GLN A 172 30.92 10.57 -4.14
N SER A 173 31.46 9.38 -4.42
CA SER A 173 32.65 8.84 -3.75
C SER A 173 33.61 8.28 -4.78
N ILE A 174 34.89 8.25 -4.47
CA ILE A 174 35.97 7.69 -5.29
C ILE A 174 36.83 6.75 -4.46
N VAL A 175 37.31 5.68 -5.08
CA VAL A 175 38.33 4.81 -4.48
C VAL A 175 39.70 5.47 -4.72
N ASN A 176 40.41 5.77 -3.66
CA ASN A 176 41.82 6.15 -3.74
C ASN A 176 42.62 4.91 -4.16
N ILE A 177 43.34 5.00 -5.29
CA ILE A 177 44.04 3.86 -5.88
C ILE A 177 45.31 3.44 -5.10
N GLU A 178 45.84 4.31 -4.25
CA GLU A 178 47.02 4.02 -3.44
C GLU A 178 46.67 3.40 -2.09
N THR A 179 45.65 3.98 -1.40
CA THR A 179 45.27 3.56 -0.04
C THR A 179 44.07 2.58 -0.04
N VAL A 180 43.37 2.48 -1.15
CA VAL A 180 42.10 1.71 -1.29
C VAL A 180 40.99 2.25 -0.38
N GLU A 181 41.13 3.45 0.14
CA GLU A 181 40.12 4.10 0.94
C GLU A 181 39.06 4.80 0.08
N ILE A 182 37.86 4.94 0.62
CA ILE A 182 36.76 5.63 -0.05
C ILE A 182 36.74 7.07 0.40
N GLU A 183 36.91 7.98 -0.55
CA GLU A 183 36.89 9.43 -0.33
C GLU A 183 35.68 10.09 -0.98
N SER A 184 35.24 11.23 -0.44
CA SER A 184 34.24 12.06 -1.11
C SER A 184 34.84 12.71 -2.34
N THR A 185 34.07 12.76 -3.44
CA THR A 185 34.51 13.36 -4.69
C THR A 185 33.44 14.24 -5.31
N GLY A 186 33.73 14.82 -6.48
CA GLY A 186 32.79 15.59 -7.27
C GLY A 186 32.83 15.20 -8.74
N PHE A 187 31.85 15.67 -9.49
CA PHE A 187 31.64 15.38 -10.92
C PHE A 187 32.92 15.57 -11.77
N SER A 188 33.70 16.62 -11.46
CA SER A 188 34.93 16.93 -12.23
C SER A 188 36.02 15.86 -12.19
N LYS A 189 35.90 14.87 -11.30
CA LYS A 189 36.87 13.75 -11.20
C LYS A 189 36.47 12.56 -12.04
N ILE A 190 35.24 12.53 -12.55
CA ILE A 190 34.77 11.45 -13.41
C ILE A 190 35.41 11.58 -14.79
N LYS A 191 35.95 10.46 -15.32
CA LYS A 191 36.60 10.40 -16.64
C LYS A 191 36.00 9.27 -17.45
N GLU A 192 36.06 9.39 -18.76
CA GLU A 192 35.80 8.28 -19.67
C GLU A 192 36.74 7.11 -19.38
N GLY A 193 36.19 5.89 -19.39
CA GLY A 193 36.94 4.69 -19.07
C GLY A 193 36.87 4.29 -17.58
N ASP A 194 36.48 5.17 -16.68
CA ASP A 194 36.31 4.83 -15.28
C ASP A 194 35.17 3.79 -15.11
N THR A 195 35.29 2.98 -14.07
CA THR A 195 34.21 2.08 -13.65
C THR A 195 33.40 2.77 -12.56
N ILE A 196 32.09 2.75 -12.68
CA ILE A 196 31.20 3.27 -11.65
C ILE A 196 30.21 2.21 -11.14
N HIS A 197 29.97 2.29 -9.85
CA HIS A 197 28.88 1.59 -9.19
C HIS A 197 27.88 2.63 -8.71
N PHE A 198 26.63 2.53 -9.14
CA PHE A 198 25.66 3.59 -8.94
C PHE A 198 24.29 3.07 -8.50
N VAL A 199 23.55 3.94 -7.82
CA VAL A 199 22.22 3.70 -7.31
C VAL A 199 21.30 4.74 -7.93
N VAL A 200 20.26 4.29 -8.60
CA VAL A 200 19.21 5.13 -9.21
C VAL A 200 17.86 4.72 -8.68
N LYS A 201 16.91 5.64 -8.66
CA LYS A 201 15.54 5.33 -8.33
C LYS A 201 14.89 4.64 -9.52
N LYS A 202 14.23 3.48 -9.29
CA LYS A 202 13.38 2.86 -10.28
C LYS A 202 12.10 3.68 -10.40
N THR A 203 11.86 4.26 -11.56
CA THR A 203 10.62 4.98 -11.88
C THR A 203 9.93 4.29 -13.06
N PRO A 204 8.58 4.18 -13.04
CA PRO A 204 7.83 3.51 -14.10
C PRO A 204 7.89 4.20 -15.48
N GLU A 205 8.26 5.48 -15.50
CA GLU A 205 8.14 6.35 -16.67
C GLU A 205 9.44 6.53 -17.46
N ILE A 206 10.47 5.71 -17.23
CA ILE A 206 11.76 5.84 -17.93
C ILE A 206 11.64 5.21 -19.31
N THR A 207 11.49 6.06 -20.31
CA THR A 207 11.39 5.65 -21.73
C THR A 207 12.72 5.73 -22.49
N ASP A 208 13.73 6.43 -21.93
CA ASP A 208 14.97 6.79 -22.62
C ASP A 208 16.27 6.35 -21.91
N ASN A 209 16.18 5.45 -20.94
CA ASN A 209 17.30 4.99 -20.11
C ASN A 209 18.07 6.13 -19.40
N THR A 210 17.41 7.27 -19.14
CA THR A 210 17.98 8.39 -18.40
C THR A 210 17.53 8.36 -16.95
N TYR A 211 18.46 8.37 -16.01
CA TYR A 211 18.20 8.28 -14.58
C TYR A 211 18.92 9.36 -13.79
N THR A 212 18.33 9.85 -12.72
CA THR A 212 19.02 10.66 -11.73
C THR A 212 19.75 9.78 -10.73
N ALA A 213 21.07 9.93 -10.64
CA ALA A 213 21.87 9.17 -9.69
C ALA A 213 21.64 9.65 -8.25
N LYS A 214 21.38 8.72 -7.33
CA LYS A 214 21.28 9.01 -5.89
C LYS A 214 22.65 8.89 -5.19
N LYS A 215 23.42 7.89 -5.63
CA LYS A 215 24.76 7.61 -5.13
C LYS A 215 25.59 7.02 -6.25
N LEU A 216 26.87 7.38 -6.28
CA LEU A 216 27.87 6.71 -7.12
C LEU A 216 29.19 6.50 -6.36
N LEU A 217 29.85 5.42 -6.70
CA LEU A 217 31.22 5.13 -6.32
C LEU A 217 32.05 5.00 -7.59
N LEU A 218 33.03 5.87 -7.73
CA LEU A 218 33.96 5.91 -8.85
C LEU A 218 35.19 5.04 -8.55
N ILE A 219 35.54 4.17 -9.48
CA ILE A 219 36.78 3.40 -9.45
C ILE A 219 37.58 3.87 -10.67
N PRO A 220 38.64 4.67 -10.49
CA PRO A 220 39.45 5.16 -11.59
C PRO A 220 39.98 4.04 -12.47
N GLN A 221 40.02 4.26 -13.78
CA GLN A 221 40.53 3.24 -14.72
C GLN A 221 41.99 2.85 -14.42
N GLU A 222 42.77 3.76 -13.86
CA GLU A 222 44.17 3.56 -13.47
C GLU A 222 44.34 2.46 -12.41
N TYR A 223 43.26 2.13 -11.64
CA TYR A 223 43.27 1.00 -10.71
C TYR A 223 43.45 -0.33 -11.40
N PHE A 224 43.03 -0.47 -12.65
CA PHE A 224 43.06 -1.69 -13.43
C PHE A 224 44.26 -1.77 -14.41
N ILE A 225 44.95 -0.63 -14.61
CA ILE A 225 46.08 -0.53 -15.52
C ILE A 225 47.34 -0.56 -14.67
N LYS A 226 48.04 -1.72 -14.69
CA LYS A 226 49.34 -1.88 -14.09
C LYS A 226 50.40 -1.92 -15.19
#